data_fe404f3efdd41e7ffdda833070d32fa3
#
_entry.id   fe404f3efdd41e7ffdda833070d32fa3
#
_cell.length_a   1.000
_cell.length_b   1.000
_cell.length_c   1.000
_cell.angle_alpha   90.00
_cell.angle_beta   90.00
_cell.angle_gamma   90.00
#
_symmetry.space_group_name_H-M   'P 1'
#
loop_
_entity.id
_entity.type
_entity.pdbx_description
1 polymer ?
#
loop_
_entity_poly.entity_id
_entity_poly.type
_entity_poly.pdbx_seq_one_letter_code
_entity_poly.pdbx_strand_id
1 'polypeptide(L)'
;MRALARDPAVLFLDEPTASLDPTATKAVEDIIRTVSERNIKVVMATHDLGEARRLAGDVVMLHRGRIVETATAASFFDRPQTAEAKTFLAGELLV
;
A
#
# COMPACT_ATOMS: atom_id res chain seq x y z
N MET A 1 17.17 13.91 -20.77
CA MET A 1 16.41 14.02 -20.54
C MET A 1 16.11 14.82 -19.72
N ARG A 2 15.73 15.46 -19.44
CA ARG A 2 15.53 16.18 -18.82
C ARG A 2 14.46 16.58 -18.41
N ALA A 3 13.96 17.18 -18.60
CA ALA A 3 12.88 17.74 -18.22
C ALA A 3 11.86 17.08 -17.70
N LEU A 4 11.85 16.02 -17.91
CA LEU A 4 10.97 15.19 -17.39
C LEU A 4 10.80 15.41 -16.02
N ALA A 5 11.67 15.92 -15.37
CA ALA A 5 11.59 15.95 -13.95
C ALA A 5 10.53 16.85 -13.39
N ARG A 6 9.79 17.55 -14.21
CA ARG A 6 8.76 18.32 -13.68
C ARG A 6 7.64 17.53 -13.18
N ASP A 7 7.32 16.48 -13.83
CA ASP A 7 6.19 15.64 -13.42
C ASP A 7 6.69 14.51 -12.55
N PRO A 8 6.02 14.22 -11.45
CA PRO A 8 6.43 13.10 -10.62
C PRO A 8 6.28 11.81 -11.40
N ALA A 9 7.26 10.96 -11.31
CA ALA A 9 7.15 9.63 -11.87
C ALA A 9 6.23 8.80 -10.97
N VAL A 10 5.64 7.77 -11.54
CA VAL A 10 4.79 6.85 -10.80
C VAL A 10 5.36 5.45 -10.95
N LEU A 11 5.55 4.77 -9.85
CA LEU A 11 6.03 3.39 -9.83
C LEU A 11 4.91 2.50 -9.31
N PHE A 12 4.56 1.48 -10.08
CA PHE A 12 3.53 0.52 -9.67
C PHE A 12 4.19 -0.79 -9.27
N LEU A 13 3.86 -1.29 -8.10
CA LEU A 13 4.37 -2.56 -7.59
C LEU A 13 3.21 -3.46 -7.21
N ASP A 14 3.32 -4.75 -7.53
CA ASP A 14 2.27 -5.71 -7.22
C ASP A 14 2.88 -6.79 -6.33
N GLU A 15 2.48 -6.81 -5.07
CA GLU A 15 2.94 -7.78 -4.08
C GLU A 15 4.47 -7.87 -4.05
N PRO A 16 5.16 -6.75 -3.90
CA PRO A 16 6.62 -6.73 -4.11
C PRO A 16 7.43 -7.56 -3.12
N THR A 17 6.86 -7.88 -1.96
CA THR A 17 7.57 -8.66 -0.95
C THR A 17 6.98 -10.05 -0.75
N ALA A 18 6.05 -10.46 -1.61
CA ALA A 18 5.47 -11.79 -1.51
C ALA A 18 6.56 -12.84 -1.68
N SER A 19 6.53 -13.85 -0.84
CA SER A 19 7.48 -14.96 -0.87
C SER A 19 8.91 -14.61 -0.45
N LEU A 20 9.14 -13.42 0.10
CA LEU A 20 10.46 -13.05 0.61
C LEU A 20 10.52 -13.33 2.11
N ASP A 21 11.72 -13.65 2.58
CA ASP A 21 11.94 -13.77 4.02
C ASP A 21 11.98 -12.39 4.67
N PRO A 22 11.96 -12.30 6.01
CA PRO A 22 11.91 -11.00 6.69
C PRO A 22 13.08 -10.08 6.36
N THR A 23 14.28 -10.62 6.18
CA THR A 23 15.45 -9.81 5.88
C THR A 23 15.34 -9.19 4.49
N ALA A 24 14.94 -9.98 3.50
CA ALA A 24 14.77 -9.49 2.14
C ALA A 24 13.59 -8.52 2.07
N THR A 25 12.53 -8.81 2.81
CA THR A 25 11.37 -7.92 2.87
C THR A 25 11.77 -6.55 3.39
N LYS A 26 12.55 -6.49 4.46
CA LYS A 26 12.99 -5.22 5.00
C LYS A 26 13.83 -4.45 4.00
N ALA A 27 14.71 -5.13 3.29
CA ALA A 27 15.55 -4.47 2.29
C ALA A 27 14.71 -3.85 1.18
N VAL A 28 13.70 -4.57 0.70
CA VAL A 28 12.82 -4.06 -0.34
C VAL A 28 12.01 -2.88 0.19
N GLU A 29 11.48 -2.97 1.40
CA GLU A 29 10.70 -1.88 1.98
C GLU A 29 11.54 -0.62 2.17
N ASP A 30 12.80 -0.76 2.53
CA ASP A 30 13.70 0.38 2.68
C ASP A 30 13.94 1.05 1.33
N ILE A 31 14.06 0.26 0.27
CA ILE A 31 14.21 0.79 -1.08
C ILE A 31 12.95 1.56 -1.49
N ILE A 32 11.78 1.00 -1.21
CA ILE A 32 10.51 1.65 -1.52
C ILE A 32 10.40 3.00 -0.82
N ARG A 33 10.77 3.06 0.46
CA ARG A 33 10.75 4.32 1.19
C ARG A 33 11.70 5.34 0.57
N THR A 34 12.90 4.92 0.21
CA THR A 34 13.88 5.80 -0.41
C THR A 34 13.35 6.35 -1.73
N VAL A 35 12.75 5.49 -2.55
CA VAL A 35 12.19 5.92 -3.83
C VAL A 35 11.09 6.92 -3.62
N SER A 36 10.21 6.67 -2.64
CA SER A 36 9.07 7.57 -2.41
C SER A 36 9.50 8.94 -1.91
N GLU A 37 10.68 9.05 -1.33
CA GLU A 37 11.21 10.32 -0.87
C GLU A 37 11.81 11.15 -2.00
N ARG A 38 11.91 10.59 -3.21
CA ARG A 38 12.54 11.25 -4.33
C ARG A 38 11.57 11.74 -5.37
N ASN A 39 10.42 12.23 -4.93
CA ASN A 39 9.39 12.75 -5.82
C ASN A 39 8.88 11.71 -6.81
N ILE A 40 8.88 10.46 -6.40
CA ILE A 40 8.32 9.36 -7.17
C ILE A 40 7.14 8.84 -6.38
N LYS A 41 5.96 8.82 -7.00
CA LYS A 41 4.79 8.28 -6.34
C LYS A 41 4.81 6.79 -6.47
N VAL A 42 4.73 6.09 -5.35
CA VAL A 42 4.67 4.63 -5.35
C VAL A 42 3.24 4.18 -5.11
N VAL A 43 2.73 3.35 -6.00
CA VAL A 43 1.42 2.73 -5.86
C VAL A 43 1.66 1.23 -5.73
N MET A 44 1.24 0.66 -4.63
CA MET A 44 1.54 -0.73 -4.33
C MET A 44 0.27 -1.50 -4.05
N ALA A 45 0.12 -2.65 -4.69
CA ALA A 45 -0.98 -3.55 -4.40
C ALA A 45 -0.47 -4.64 -3.46
N THR A 46 -1.13 -4.82 -2.33
CA THR A 46 -0.75 -5.86 -1.38
C THR A 46 -1.95 -6.28 -0.55
N HIS A 47 -1.94 -7.49 -0.08
CA HIS A 47 -2.90 -7.93 0.92
C HIS A 47 -2.21 -8.16 2.28
N ASP A 48 -0.94 -7.82 2.37
CA ASP A 48 -0.21 -7.90 3.63
C ASP A 48 -0.48 -6.64 4.43
N LEU A 49 -1.32 -6.74 5.44
CA LEU A 49 -1.72 -5.60 6.25
C LEU A 49 -0.57 -4.99 7.04
N GLY A 50 0.37 -5.78 7.47
CA GLY A 50 1.54 -5.27 8.17
C GLY A 50 2.38 -4.37 7.26
N GLU A 51 2.58 -4.80 6.01
CA GLU A 51 3.32 -4.03 5.04
C GLU A 51 2.59 -2.73 4.70
N ALA A 52 1.28 -2.82 4.48
CA ALA A 52 0.50 -1.62 4.20
C ALA A 52 0.58 -0.64 5.36
N ARG A 53 0.50 -1.13 6.59
CA ARG A 53 0.56 -0.27 7.76
C ARG A 53 1.92 0.43 7.87
N ARG A 54 2.99 -0.25 7.50
CA ARG A 54 4.33 0.31 7.59
C ARG A 54 4.64 1.33 6.50
N LEU A 55 4.09 1.11 5.30
CA LEU A 55 4.51 1.88 4.13
C LEU A 55 3.49 2.87 3.60
N ALA A 56 2.22 2.62 3.78
CA ALA A 56 1.20 3.41 3.12
C ALA A 56 1.00 4.78 3.74
N GLY A 57 0.84 5.80 2.90
CA GLY A 57 0.32 7.08 3.33
C GLY A 57 -1.19 7.08 3.18
N ASP A 58 -1.66 6.64 2.01
CA ASP A 58 -3.09 6.52 1.73
C ASP A 58 -3.41 5.09 1.34
N VAL A 59 -4.62 4.67 1.64
CA VAL A 59 -5.08 3.31 1.37
C VAL A 59 -6.35 3.34 0.53
N VAL A 60 -6.39 2.48 -0.48
CA VAL A 60 -7.59 2.23 -1.26
C VAL A 60 -7.90 0.76 -1.13
N MET A 61 -9.04 0.42 -0.53
CA MET A 61 -9.44 -0.96 -0.39
C MET A 61 -10.33 -1.36 -1.54
N LEU A 62 -9.98 -2.46 -2.21
CA LEU A 62 -10.76 -3.01 -3.31
C LEU A 62 -11.33 -4.36 -2.91
N HIS A 63 -12.56 -4.63 -3.35
CA HIS A 63 -13.19 -5.91 -3.15
C HIS A 63 -14.10 -6.18 -4.34
N ARG A 64 -13.90 -7.29 -5.00
CA ARG A 64 -14.69 -7.70 -6.17
C ARG A 64 -14.69 -6.64 -7.26
N GLY A 65 -13.53 -6.04 -7.51
CA GLY A 65 -13.39 -5.06 -8.58
C GLY A 65 -13.95 -3.69 -8.27
N ARG A 66 -14.34 -3.44 -7.03
CA ARG A 66 -14.92 -2.16 -6.63
C ARG A 66 -14.13 -1.52 -5.52
N ILE A 67 -14.07 -0.19 -5.53
CA ILE A 67 -13.46 0.54 -4.43
C ILE A 67 -14.45 0.54 -3.27
N VAL A 68 -14.02 0.00 -2.14
CA VAL A 68 -14.85 -0.10 -0.95
C VAL A 68 -14.60 1.07 -0.01
N GLU A 69 -13.35 1.45 0.15
CA GLU A 69 -13.01 2.51 1.08
C GLU A 69 -11.70 3.17 0.67
N THR A 70 -11.61 4.49 0.83
CA THR A 70 -10.40 5.25 0.58
C THR A 70 -10.15 6.11 1.81
N ALA A 71 -8.95 6.07 2.36
CA ALA A 71 -8.63 6.81 3.57
C ALA A 71 -7.12 6.93 3.74
N THR A 72 -6.69 7.80 4.65
CA THR A 72 -5.29 7.77 5.06
C THR A 72 -5.04 6.44 5.78
N ALA A 73 -3.79 6.05 5.84
CA ALA A 73 -3.44 4.80 6.51
C ALA A 73 -3.89 4.82 7.97
N ALA A 74 -3.65 5.92 8.68
CA ALA A 74 -4.05 6.01 10.08
C ALA A 74 -5.57 5.82 10.23
N SER A 75 -6.34 6.50 9.39
CA SER A 75 -7.78 6.41 9.47
C SER A 75 -8.29 5.01 9.08
N PHE A 76 -7.70 4.41 8.04
CA PHE A 76 -8.13 3.10 7.59
C PHE A 76 -7.92 2.03 8.67
N PHE A 77 -6.75 2.02 9.29
CA PHE A 77 -6.43 0.98 10.27
C PHE A 77 -7.07 1.24 11.63
N ASP A 78 -7.21 2.50 12.03
CA ASP A 78 -7.76 2.83 13.35
C ASP A 78 -9.28 2.98 13.36
N ARG A 79 -9.85 3.48 12.28
CA ARG A 79 -11.27 3.79 12.21
C ARG A 79 -11.86 3.42 10.86
N PRO A 80 -11.85 2.13 10.49
CA PRO A 80 -12.46 1.74 9.23
C PRO A 80 -13.94 2.10 9.21
N GLN A 81 -14.41 2.62 8.09
CA GLN A 81 -15.77 3.13 7.98
C GLN A 81 -16.76 2.11 7.43
N THR A 82 -16.31 1.19 6.61
CA THR A 82 -17.20 0.23 5.98
C THR A 82 -17.19 -1.10 6.73
N ALA A 83 -18.27 -1.87 6.60
CA ALA A 83 -18.33 -3.19 7.17
C ALA A 83 -17.26 -4.11 6.56
N GLU A 84 -17.03 -3.97 5.26
CA GLU A 84 -16.01 -4.77 4.56
C GLU A 84 -14.62 -4.49 5.11
N ALA A 85 -14.27 -3.23 5.35
CA ALA A 85 -12.96 -2.90 5.89
C ALA A 85 -12.82 -3.43 7.31
N LYS A 86 -13.86 -3.31 8.12
CA LYS A 86 -13.83 -3.83 9.50
C LYS A 86 -13.62 -5.32 9.51
N THR A 87 -14.31 -6.04 8.66
CA THR A 87 -14.19 -7.49 8.56
C THR A 87 -12.81 -7.89 8.09
N PHE A 88 -12.30 -7.21 7.08
CA PHE A 88 -10.98 -7.51 6.54
C PHE A 88 -9.88 -7.27 7.59
N LEU A 89 -9.97 -6.15 8.30
CA LEU A 89 -8.96 -5.81 9.31
C LEU A 89 -9.05 -6.73 10.53
N ALA A 90 -10.21 -7.34 10.78
CA ALA A 90 -10.36 -8.30 11.85
C ALA A 90 -9.83 -9.69 11.48
N GLY A 91 -9.34 -9.85 10.24
CA GLY A 91 -8.79 -11.13 9.81
C GLY A 91 -9.82 -12.12 9.29
N GLU A 92 -11.05 -11.68 9.07
CA GLU A 92 -12.09 -12.55 8.56
C GLU A 92 -12.11 -12.56 7.05
N LEU A 93 -12.55 -13.66 6.46
CA LEU A 93 -12.64 -13.74 5.03
C LEU A 93 -13.83 -12.96 4.51
N LEU A 94 -13.60 -12.21 3.44
CA LEU A 94 -14.69 -11.56 2.72
C LEU A 94 -15.12 -12.48 1.58
N VAL A 95 -16.40 -12.67 1.47
CA VAL A 95 -16.95 -13.56 0.42
C VAL A 95 -17.92 -12.80 -0.47
#